data_364495b0c19cb59b8fd07b5b1126668f
#
_entry.id   364495b0c19cb59b8fd07b5b1126668f
#
_cell.length_a   1.000
_cell.length_b   1.000
_cell.length_c   1.000
_cell.angle_alpha   90.00
_cell.angle_beta   90.00
_cell.angle_gamma   90.00
#
_symmetry.space_group_name_H-M   'P 1'
#
loop_
_entity.id
_entity.type
_entity.pdbx_description
1 polymer ?
#
loop_
_entity_poly.entity_id
_entity_poly.type
_entity_poly.pdbx_seq_one_letter_code
_entity_poly.pdbx_strand_id
1 'polypeptide(L)'
;MKPTLFTPETWAEFTQQLKNSWENDNAGTDSPIFVVQSKNIVWGLDPASDSVEITNIVDVDQESKYKSVEEFFDSLKAAEKHDLNGLAIDEEDELFLDVKASTQINILSDWNERNIHICHGKYFWEDVNCHLTRSAADAFIKRKSHDFGELRVFVKSLYWCEEFKNLLNAIISGEVGLTSIDDDNILNVLGPIEPKADKEINSTQAKKICEEGQ
;
A
#
# COMPACT_ATOMS: atom_id res chain seq x y z
N MET A 1 -9.23 24.19 11.20
CA MET A 1 -9.33 23.37 12.41
C MET A 1 -8.13 23.72 13.28
N LYS A 2 -8.29 24.18 14.51
CA LYS A 2 -7.14 24.39 15.41
C LYS A 2 -6.57 22.99 15.74
N PRO A 3 -5.24 22.80 15.75
CA PRO A 3 -4.66 21.54 16.17
C PRO A 3 -5.10 21.26 17.61
N THR A 4 -5.61 20.07 17.86
CA THR A 4 -5.92 19.62 19.22
C THR A 4 -4.58 19.35 19.90
N LEU A 5 -4.18 20.24 20.78
CA LEU A 5 -2.99 20.03 21.60
C LEU A 5 -3.26 18.87 22.59
N PHE A 6 -2.24 18.10 22.92
CA PHE A 6 -2.34 17.11 23.97
C PHE A 6 -2.63 17.79 25.31
N THR A 7 -3.61 17.26 26.05
CA THR A 7 -3.74 17.53 27.49
C THR A 7 -2.82 16.59 28.26
N PRO A 8 -2.52 16.84 29.55
CA PRO A 8 -1.75 15.89 30.36
C PRO A 8 -2.32 14.47 30.35
N GLU A 9 -3.64 14.34 30.38
CA GLU A 9 -4.34 13.05 30.37
C GLU A 9 -4.18 12.34 29.02
N THR A 10 -4.43 13.04 27.92
CA THR A 10 -4.30 12.48 26.55
C THR A 10 -2.85 12.18 26.20
N TRP A 11 -1.90 12.92 26.76
CA TRP A 11 -0.47 12.63 26.63
C TRP A 11 -0.08 11.34 27.36
N ALA A 12 -0.51 11.19 28.61
CA ALA A 12 -0.26 9.98 29.39
C ALA A 12 -0.86 8.74 28.71
N GLU A 13 -2.08 8.86 28.20
CA GLU A 13 -2.75 7.80 27.44
C GLU A 13 -1.96 7.45 26.17
N PHE A 14 -1.56 8.45 25.39
CA PHE A 14 -0.74 8.25 24.19
C PHE A 14 0.59 7.55 24.50
N THR A 15 1.31 8.02 25.52
CA THR A 15 2.59 7.43 25.94
C THR A 15 2.43 5.98 26.37
N GLN A 16 1.37 5.67 27.11
CA GLN A 16 1.08 4.30 27.52
C GLN A 16 0.73 3.41 26.31
N GLN A 17 -0.06 3.90 25.36
CA GLN A 17 -0.39 3.17 24.13
C GLN A 17 0.84 2.94 23.25
N LEU A 18 1.72 3.93 23.16
CA LEU A 18 2.99 3.82 22.42
C LEU A 18 3.87 2.73 23.03
N LYS A 19 4.07 2.77 24.36
CA LYS A 19 4.83 1.76 25.07
C LYS A 19 4.26 0.36 24.88
N ASN A 20 2.95 0.19 25.08
CA ASN A 20 2.28 -1.09 24.90
C ASN A 20 2.46 -1.63 23.47
N SER A 21 2.31 -0.77 22.47
CA SER A 21 2.48 -1.16 21.06
C SER A 21 3.91 -1.59 20.76
N TRP A 22 4.90 -0.93 21.36
CA TRP A 22 6.30 -1.28 21.17
C TRP A 22 6.70 -2.57 21.90
N GLU A 23 6.11 -2.85 23.04
CA GLU A 23 6.39 -4.07 23.81
C GLU A 23 5.64 -5.31 23.28
N ASN A 24 4.39 -5.15 22.87
CA ASN A 24 3.49 -6.28 22.61
C ASN A 24 3.11 -6.49 21.14
N ASP A 25 3.14 -5.42 20.31
CA ASP A 25 2.67 -5.47 18.92
C ASP A 25 3.79 -5.31 17.90
N ASN A 26 5.05 -5.42 18.33
CA ASN A 26 6.23 -5.07 17.53
C ASN A 26 6.55 -6.03 16.38
N ALA A 27 5.87 -7.18 16.27
CA ALA A 27 6.15 -8.22 15.28
C ALA A 27 7.63 -8.62 15.18
N GLY A 28 8.37 -8.57 16.30
CA GLY A 28 9.80 -8.86 16.37
C GLY A 28 10.71 -7.73 15.88
N THR A 29 10.19 -6.53 15.63
CA THR A 29 11.00 -5.36 15.29
C THR A 29 11.36 -4.53 16.51
N ASP A 30 12.53 -3.90 16.46
CA ASP A 30 13.12 -3.13 17.56
C ASP A 30 12.50 -1.71 17.72
N SER A 31 11.81 -1.18 16.76
CA SER A 31 11.22 0.16 16.80
C SER A 31 10.06 0.21 15.80
N PRO A 32 8.90 -0.34 16.18
CA PRO A 32 7.80 -0.54 15.26
C PRO A 32 7.08 0.76 14.92
N ILE A 33 6.67 0.88 13.65
CA ILE A 33 5.59 1.76 13.21
C ILE A 33 4.52 0.92 12.53
N PHE A 34 3.28 1.37 12.64
CA PHE A 34 2.11 0.63 12.18
C PHE A 34 1.59 1.27 10.90
N VAL A 35 1.89 0.64 9.78
CA VAL A 35 1.48 1.11 8.46
C VAL A 35 0.18 0.43 8.08
N VAL A 36 -0.85 1.19 7.74
CA VAL A 36 -2.06 0.64 7.14
C VAL A 36 -1.83 0.49 5.65
N GLN A 37 -2.04 -0.70 5.15
CA GLN A 37 -1.91 -1.03 3.74
C GLN A 37 -3.26 -1.41 3.15
N SER A 38 -3.50 -0.98 1.89
CA SER A 38 -4.64 -1.39 1.07
C SER A 38 -4.21 -2.43 0.06
N LYS A 39 -5.03 -3.47 -0.12
CA LYS A 39 -4.84 -4.47 -1.17
C LYS A 39 -5.36 -3.93 -2.49
N ASN A 40 -4.48 -3.78 -3.44
CA ASN A 40 -4.76 -3.29 -4.79
C ASN A 40 -4.38 -4.34 -5.83
N ILE A 41 -4.77 -4.12 -7.08
CA ILE A 41 -4.45 -4.99 -8.21
C ILE A 41 -3.71 -4.18 -9.25
N VAL A 42 -2.58 -4.69 -9.72
CA VAL A 42 -1.93 -4.21 -10.94
C VAL A 42 -2.31 -5.15 -12.08
N TRP A 43 -2.80 -4.56 -13.18
CA TRP A 43 -3.20 -5.26 -14.39
C TRP A 43 -2.17 -5.09 -15.51
N GLY A 44 -2.26 -5.92 -16.54
CA GLY A 44 -1.40 -5.85 -17.72
C GLY A 44 -0.09 -6.60 -17.56
N LEU A 45 -0.08 -7.65 -16.72
CA LEU A 45 1.06 -8.55 -16.62
C LEU A 45 1.15 -9.45 -17.84
N ASP A 46 2.39 -9.85 -18.17
CA ASP A 46 2.64 -10.89 -19.14
C ASP A 46 2.03 -12.22 -18.65
N PRO A 47 1.21 -12.92 -19.45
CA PRO A 47 0.62 -14.20 -19.08
C PRO A 47 1.66 -15.27 -18.72
N ALA A 48 2.89 -15.20 -19.26
CA ALA A 48 3.99 -16.09 -18.94
C ALA A 48 4.71 -15.74 -17.63
N SER A 49 4.32 -14.67 -16.94
CA SER A 49 4.96 -14.27 -15.70
C SER A 49 4.51 -15.14 -14.52
N ASP A 50 5.47 -15.69 -13.78
CA ASP A 50 5.22 -16.44 -12.52
C ASP A 50 4.50 -15.60 -11.45
N SER A 51 4.36 -14.29 -11.66
CA SER A 51 3.71 -13.38 -10.72
C SER A 51 2.22 -13.15 -11.00
N VAL A 52 1.64 -13.79 -12.01
CA VAL A 52 0.18 -13.72 -12.27
C VAL A 52 -0.59 -14.46 -11.17
N GLU A 53 -1.46 -13.74 -10.48
CA GLU A 53 -2.31 -14.28 -9.40
C GLU A 53 -3.79 -14.25 -9.77
N ILE A 54 -4.15 -13.42 -10.75
CA ILE A 54 -5.53 -13.18 -11.14
C ILE A 54 -5.61 -13.12 -12.65
N THR A 55 -6.65 -13.74 -13.19
CA THR A 55 -7.01 -13.59 -14.60
C THR A 55 -8.49 -13.19 -14.68
N ASN A 56 -8.76 -12.07 -15.35
CA ASN A 56 -10.13 -11.66 -15.66
C ASN A 56 -10.37 -11.74 -17.17
N ILE A 57 -11.59 -12.10 -17.53
CA ILE A 57 -12.07 -12.10 -18.89
C ILE A 57 -13.06 -10.93 -19.05
N VAL A 58 -12.82 -10.07 -20.01
CA VAL A 58 -13.68 -8.94 -20.34
C VAL A 58 -14.30 -9.20 -21.71
N ASP A 59 -15.61 -9.37 -21.73
CA ASP A 59 -16.41 -9.42 -22.95
C ASP A 59 -16.78 -7.97 -23.34
N VAL A 60 -16.15 -7.46 -24.36
CA VAL A 60 -16.32 -6.06 -24.79
C VAL A 60 -17.69 -5.84 -25.40
N ASP A 61 -18.22 -6.81 -26.13
CA ASP A 61 -19.51 -6.71 -26.82
C ASP A 61 -20.69 -6.69 -25.84
N GLN A 62 -20.56 -7.36 -24.70
CA GLN A 62 -21.59 -7.41 -23.67
C GLN A 62 -21.29 -6.47 -22.47
N GLU A 63 -20.20 -5.74 -22.50
CA GLU A 63 -19.73 -4.88 -21.40
C GLU A 63 -19.65 -5.63 -20.06
N SER A 64 -19.33 -6.93 -20.12
CA SER A 64 -19.33 -7.84 -18.96
C SER A 64 -17.92 -8.25 -18.56
N LYS A 65 -17.73 -8.49 -17.26
CA LYS A 65 -16.45 -8.87 -16.70
C LYS A 65 -16.62 -10.11 -15.82
N TYR A 66 -15.80 -11.12 -16.08
CA TYR A 66 -15.80 -12.40 -15.39
C TYR A 66 -14.48 -12.59 -14.64
N LYS A 67 -14.57 -13.13 -13.43
CA LYS A 67 -13.43 -13.31 -12.53
C LYS A 67 -12.69 -14.64 -12.75
N SER A 68 -13.27 -15.54 -13.51
CA SER A 68 -12.66 -16.81 -13.86
C SER A 68 -13.14 -17.29 -15.22
N VAL A 69 -12.44 -18.31 -15.76
CA VAL A 69 -12.80 -18.99 -17.01
C VAL A 69 -14.13 -19.72 -16.85
N GLU A 70 -14.36 -20.33 -15.68
CA GLU A 70 -15.60 -21.05 -15.36
C GLU A 70 -16.79 -20.10 -15.38
N GLU A 71 -16.67 -18.94 -14.70
CA GLU A 71 -17.75 -17.93 -14.66
C GLU A 71 -18.08 -17.42 -16.06
N PHE A 72 -17.07 -17.18 -16.90
CA PHE A 72 -17.27 -16.83 -18.30
C PHE A 72 -17.96 -17.94 -19.06
N PHE A 73 -17.43 -19.17 -19.00
CA PHE A 73 -18.00 -20.33 -19.69
C PHE A 73 -19.45 -20.57 -19.31
N ASP A 74 -19.79 -20.44 -18.01
CA ASP A 74 -21.17 -20.61 -17.52
C ASP A 74 -22.14 -19.58 -18.12
N SER A 75 -21.65 -18.39 -18.41
CA SER A 75 -22.45 -17.33 -19.04
C SER A 75 -22.78 -17.56 -20.51
N LEU A 76 -22.07 -18.48 -21.18
CA LEU A 76 -22.20 -18.74 -22.61
C LEU A 76 -23.47 -19.52 -22.95
N LYS A 77 -23.97 -19.34 -24.17
CA LYS A 77 -25.04 -20.13 -24.74
C LYS A 77 -24.56 -21.53 -25.08
N ALA A 78 -25.48 -22.47 -25.19
CA ALA A 78 -25.17 -23.88 -25.48
C ALA A 78 -24.35 -24.09 -26.77
N ALA A 79 -24.60 -23.30 -27.82
CA ALA A 79 -23.83 -23.35 -29.07
C ALA A 79 -22.37 -22.91 -28.86
N GLU A 80 -22.14 -21.83 -28.13
CA GLU A 80 -20.83 -21.28 -27.81
C GLU A 80 -20.02 -22.23 -26.91
N LYS A 81 -20.67 -22.85 -25.92
CA LYS A 81 -20.08 -23.92 -25.10
C LYS A 81 -19.66 -25.12 -25.92
N HIS A 82 -20.51 -25.51 -26.89
CA HIS A 82 -20.20 -26.63 -27.77
C HIS A 82 -19.00 -26.31 -28.66
N ASP A 83 -18.90 -25.10 -29.15
CA ASP A 83 -17.80 -24.62 -29.98
C ASP A 83 -16.46 -24.64 -29.21
N LEU A 84 -16.42 -24.04 -28.01
CA LEU A 84 -15.22 -24.09 -27.16
C LEU A 84 -14.80 -25.51 -26.77
N ASN A 85 -15.76 -26.39 -26.47
CA ASN A 85 -15.47 -27.80 -26.19
C ASN A 85 -14.91 -28.49 -27.45
N GLY A 86 -15.39 -28.16 -28.65
CA GLY A 86 -14.87 -28.68 -29.91
C GLY A 86 -13.40 -28.30 -30.09
N LEU A 87 -13.05 -27.02 -29.88
CA LEU A 87 -11.68 -26.54 -29.97
C LEU A 87 -10.76 -27.23 -28.94
N ALA A 88 -11.22 -27.43 -27.72
CA ALA A 88 -10.45 -28.08 -26.67
C ALA A 88 -10.20 -29.59 -26.97
N ILE A 89 -11.20 -30.27 -27.51
CA ILE A 89 -11.10 -31.68 -27.94
C ILE A 89 -10.08 -31.80 -29.09
N ASP A 90 -10.09 -30.87 -30.04
CA ASP A 90 -9.14 -30.86 -31.16
C ASP A 90 -7.69 -30.64 -30.69
N GLU A 91 -7.47 -29.89 -29.59
CA GLU A 91 -6.14 -29.62 -29.08
C GLU A 91 -5.61 -30.69 -28.09
N GLU A 92 -6.43 -31.09 -27.11
CA GLU A 92 -5.98 -31.89 -25.95
C GLU A 92 -6.81 -33.18 -25.74
N ASP A 93 -7.83 -33.44 -26.59
CA ASP A 93 -8.79 -34.57 -26.44
C ASP A 93 -9.59 -34.54 -25.13
N GLU A 94 -9.79 -33.32 -24.56
CA GLU A 94 -10.52 -33.05 -23.31
C GLU A 94 -11.57 -31.97 -23.51
N LEU A 95 -12.50 -31.81 -22.56
CA LEU A 95 -13.46 -30.69 -22.58
C LEU A 95 -12.79 -29.40 -22.13
N PHE A 96 -13.30 -28.26 -22.60
CA PHE A 96 -12.71 -26.93 -22.35
C PHE A 96 -12.42 -26.62 -20.88
N LEU A 97 -13.27 -27.00 -19.95
CA LEU A 97 -13.01 -26.78 -18.52
C LEU A 97 -12.03 -27.81 -17.90
N ASP A 98 -11.79 -28.91 -18.57
CA ASP A 98 -10.91 -29.97 -18.07
C ASP A 98 -9.44 -29.79 -18.53
N VAL A 99 -9.20 -29.05 -19.63
CA VAL A 99 -7.86 -28.75 -20.09
C VAL A 99 -7.15 -27.78 -19.15
N LYS A 100 -5.83 -27.72 -19.23
CA LYS A 100 -4.99 -26.81 -18.43
C LYS A 100 -5.37 -25.34 -18.63
N ALA A 101 -5.23 -24.55 -17.58
CA ALA A 101 -5.54 -23.11 -17.62
C ALA A 101 -4.80 -22.35 -18.73
N SER A 102 -3.56 -22.72 -19.05
CA SER A 102 -2.82 -22.12 -20.19
C SER A 102 -3.47 -22.41 -21.53
N THR A 103 -3.94 -23.65 -21.73
CA THR A 103 -4.64 -24.07 -22.95
C THR A 103 -6.00 -23.35 -23.06
N GLN A 104 -6.75 -23.25 -21.97
CA GLN A 104 -8.02 -22.48 -21.92
C GLN A 104 -7.80 -21.03 -22.38
N ILE A 105 -6.74 -20.37 -21.89
CA ILE A 105 -6.39 -18.98 -22.22
C ILE A 105 -6.03 -18.86 -23.71
N ASN A 106 -5.26 -19.80 -24.25
CA ASN A 106 -4.89 -19.82 -25.69
C ASN A 106 -6.13 -19.97 -26.55
N ILE A 107 -6.99 -20.95 -26.25
CA ILE A 107 -8.25 -21.17 -26.96
C ILE A 107 -9.12 -19.91 -26.95
N LEU A 108 -9.28 -19.27 -25.78
CA LEU A 108 -10.05 -18.04 -25.66
C LEU A 108 -9.44 -16.88 -26.43
N SER A 109 -8.12 -16.77 -26.48
CA SER A 109 -7.42 -15.72 -27.21
C SER A 109 -7.59 -15.85 -28.74
N ASP A 110 -7.72 -17.09 -29.23
CA ASP A 110 -7.90 -17.39 -30.65
C ASP A 110 -9.38 -17.49 -31.07
N TRP A 111 -10.28 -17.54 -30.08
CA TRP A 111 -11.72 -17.67 -30.33
C TRP A 111 -12.34 -16.36 -30.84
N ASN A 112 -12.81 -16.35 -32.08
CA ASN A 112 -13.25 -15.14 -32.76
C ASN A 112 -14.77 -14.88 -32.69
N GLU A 113 -15.54 -15.73 -31.97
CA GLU A 113 -17.00 -15.56 -31.87
C GLU A 113 -17.42 -14.37 -30.98
N ARG A 114 -16.48 -13.87 -30.16
CA ARG A 114 -16.68 -12.72 -29.29
C ARG A 114 -15.41 -11.89 -29.18
N ASN A 115 -15.57 -10.59 -28.96
CA ASN A 115 -14.45 -9.68 -28.68
C ASN A 115 -14.07 -9.76 -27.18
N ILE A 116 -13.16 -10.69 -26.86
CA ILE A 116 -12.73 -10.98 -25.51
C ILE A 116 -11.33 -10.42 -25.25
N HIS A 117 -11.16 -9.75 -24.12
CA HIS A 117 -9.86 -9.35 -23.60
C HIS A 117 -9.54 -10.11 -22.31
N ILE A 118 -8.40 -10.80 -22.30
CA ILE A 118 -7.88 -11.49 -21.13
C ILE A 118 -6.90 -10.58 -20.44
N CYS A 119 -7.19 -10.25 -19.16
CA CYS A 119 -6.40 -9.35 -18.37
C CYS A 119 -5.73 -10.12 -17.22
N HIS A 120 -4.41 -10.16 -17.18
CA HIS A 120 -3.63 -10.77 -16.13
C HIS A 120 -3.19 -9.73 -15.12
N GLY A 121 -3.28 -10.07 -13.84
CA GLY A 121 -2.95 -9.17 -12.75
C GLY A 121 -2.38 -9.90 -11.54
N LYS A 122 -1.90 -9.09 -10.59
CA LYS A 122 -1.50 -9.57 -9.26
C LYS A 122 -1.95 -8.61 -8.18
N TYR A 123 -2.11 -9.15 -6.97
CA TYR A 123 -2.31 -8.33 -5.80
C TYR A 123 -1.00 -7.70 -5.32
N PHE A 124 -1.10 -6.48 -4.82
CA PHE A 124 -0.04 -5.83 -4.08
C PHE A 124 -0.61 -5.01 -2.94
N TRP A 125 0.23 -4.75 -1.94
CA TRP A 125 -0.15 -3.95 -0.79
C TRP A 125 0.48 -2.57 -0.90
N GLU A 126 -0.35 -1.54 -0.87
CA GLU A 126 0.06 -0.15 -0.94
C GLU A 126 -0.09 0.53 0.41
N ASP A 127 0.93 1.28 0.83
CA ASP A 127 0.90 2.04 2.08
C ASP A 127 -0.09 3.19 1.96
N VAL A 128 -1.10 3.21 2.82
CA VAL A 128 -2.16 4.24 2.83
C VAL A 128 -1.92 5.26 3.92
N ASN A 129 -1.52 4.82 5.10
CA ASN A 129 -1.27 5.68 6.25
C ASN A 129 -0.27 5.04 7.21
N CYS A 130 0.27 5.86 8.12
CA CYS A 130 1.24 5.44 9.12
C CYS A 130 0.83 5.94 10.51
N HIS A 131 1.00 5.09 11.51
CA HIS A 131 0.64 5.36 12.91
C HIS A 131 1.76 4.93 13.86
N LEU A 132 1.87 5.60 15.00
CA LEU A 132 2.86 5.27 16.04
C LEU A 132 2.37 4.15 16.97
N THR A 133 1.05 3.93 17.04
CA THR A 133 0.45 2.91 17.89
C THR A 133 -0.44 1.97 17.08
N ARG A 134 -0.52 0.72 17.51
CA ARG A 134 -1.39 -0.29 16.90
C ARG A 134 -2.85 0.12 16.98
N SER A 135 -3.28 0.64 18.12
CA SER A 135 -4.67 1.10 18.34
C SER A 135 -5.10 2.20 17.37
N ALA A 136 -4.19 3.15 17.05
CA ALA A 136 -4.48 4.20 16.09
C ALA A 136 -4.62 3.66 14.65
N ALA A 137 -3.80 2.68 14.28
CA ALA A 137 -3.91 2.00 12.99
C ALA A 137 -5.24 1.23 12.85
N ASP A 138 -5.62 0.48 13.89
CA ASP A 138 -6.89 -0.26 13.91
C ASP A 138 -8.11 0.67 13.88
N ALA A 139 -8.04 1.81 14.60
CA ALA A 139 -9.08 2.85 14.55
C ALA A 139 -9.20 3.49 13.17
N PHE A 140 -8.08 3.68 12.45
CA PHE A 140 -8.09 4.15 11.07
C PHE A 140 -8.79 3.15 10.16
N ILE A 141 -8.46 1.85 10.23
CA ILE A 141 -9.09 0.79 9.44
C ILE A 141 -10.59 0.79 9.70
N LYS A 142 -11.01 0.78 10.97
CA LYS A 142 -12.45 0.78 11.33
C LYS A 142 -13.21 1.97 10.73
N ARG A 143 -12.60 3.16 10.72
CA ARG A 143 -13.22 4.38 10.19
C ARG A 143 -13.22 4.43 8.66
N LYS A 144 -12.20 3.84 8.01
CA LYS A 144 -11.92 4.01 6.59
C LYS A 144 -12.18 2.76 5.72
N SER A 145 -12.65 1.68 6.32
CA SER A 145 -12.92 0.42 5.60
C SER A 145 -13.92 0.55 4.44
N HIS A 146 -14.75 1.61 4.43
CA HIS A 146 -15.70 1.87 3.35
C HIS A 146 -15.08 2.63 2.16
N ASP A 147 -13.92 3.29 2.36
CA ASP A 147 -13.23 4.06 1.31
C ASP A 147 -12.22 3.19 0.54
N PHE A 148 -11.83 2.05 1.08
CA PHE A 148 -10.80 1.16 0.56
C PHE A 148 -11.35 -0.27 0.44
N GLY A 149 -10.66 -1.11 -0.32
CA GLY A 149 -10.91 -2.54 -0.35
C GLY A 149 -10.43 -3.23 0.94
N GLU A 150 -9.71 -4.32 0.81
CA GLU A 150 -9.12 -5.02 1.95
C GLU A 150 -7.99 -4.18 2.57
N LEU A 151 -8.10 -3.90 3.88
CA LEU A 151 -7.07 -3.17 4.65
C LEU A 151 -6.40 -4.10 5.65
N ARG A 152 -5.09 -3.89 5.87
CA ARG A 152 -4.34 -4.55 6.94
C ARG A 152 -3.39 -3.59 7.65
N VAL A 153 -2.99 -3.94 8.88
CA VAL A 153 -1.85 -3.31 9.54
C VAL A 153 -0.60 -4.14 9.25
N PHE A 154 0.42 -3.47 8.76
CA PHE A 154 1.75 -4.02 8.55
C PHE A 154 2.76 -3.29 9.43
N VAL A 155 3.59 -4.04 10.16
CA VAL A 155 4.58 -3.45 11.06
C VAL A 155 5.88 -3.25 10.28
N LYS A 156 6.34 -1.99 10.23
CA LYS A 156 7.65 -1.62 9.68
C LYS A 156 8.58 -1.18 10.81
N SER A 157 9.88 -1.29 10.58
CA SER A 157 10.90 -0.83 11.53
C SER A 157 11.36 0.58 11.20
N LEU A 158 11.61 1.37 12.25
CA LEU A 158 12.30 2.68 12.15
C LEU A 158 13.83 2.54 12.12
N TYR A 159 14.35 1.35 11.83
CA TYR A 159 15.78 1.06 11.90
C TYR A 159 16.67 2.09 11.19
N TRP A 160 16.21 2.66 10.08
CA TRP A 160 16.95 3.64 9.28
C TRP A 160 16.66 5.10 9.64
N CYS A 161 15.88 5.37 10.69
CA CYS A 161 15.49 6.71 11.13
C CYS A 161 15.86 6.93 12.59
N GLU A 162 17.15 7.00 12.88
CA GLU A 162 17.70 7.08 14.24
C GLU A 162 17.16 8.27 15.02
N GLU A 163 17.01 9.45 14.38
CA GLU A 163 16.52 10.64 15.06
C GLU A 163 15.08 10.43 15.55
N PHE A 164 14.22 9.82 14.74
CA PHE A 164 12.84 9.59 15.11
C PHE A 164 12.71 8.46 16.14
N LYS A 165 13.52 7.41 16.02
CA LYS A 165 13.64 6.33 17.01
C LYS A 165 14.04 6.89 18.36
N ASN A 166 15.07 7.74 18.41
CA ASN A 166 15.55 8.36 19.66
C ASN A 166 14.49 9.28 20.28
N LEU A 167 13.76 10.05 19.47
CA LEU A 167 12.63 10.86 19.97
C LEU A 167 11.54 10.00 20.60
N LEU A 168 11.14 8.92 19.96
CA LEU A 168 10.11 8.04 20.50
C LEU A 168 10.57 7.31 21.76
N ASN A 169 11.85 6.90 21.83
CA ASN A 169 12.44 6.33 23.03
C ASN A 169 12.43 7.35 24.20
N ALA A 170 12.78 8.61 23.95
CA ALA A 170 12.74 9.67 24.95
C ALA A 170 11.30 9.97 25.45
N ILE A 171 10.29 9.81 24.59
CA ILE A 171 8.88 9.90 24.99
C ILE A 171 8.50 8.70 25.86
N ILE A 172 8.89 7.48 25.48
CA ILE A 172 8.56 6.24 26.22
C ILE A 172 9.25 6.22 27.60
N SER A 173 10.50 6.70 27.67
CA SER A 173 11.26 6.80 28.93
C SER A 173 10.81 7.94 29.83
N GLY A 174 9.99 8.87 29.32
CA GLY A 174 9.55 10.07 30.04
C GLY A 174 10.57 11.20 30.08
N GLU A 175 11.65 11.12 29.31
CA GLU A 175 12.64 12.21 29.17
C GLU A 175 12.05 13.41 28.40
N VAL A 176 11.10 13.15 27.52
CA VAL A 176 10.30 14.16 26.80
C VAL A 176 8.85 14.05 27.24
N GLY A 177 8.32 15.14 27.74
CA GLY A 177 6.94 15.21 28.23
C GLY A 177 6.28 16.55 27.89
N LEU A 178 4.99 16.68 28.24
CA LEU A 178 4.32 17.97 28.19
C LEU A 178 4.84 18.85 29.33
N THR A 179 5.37 20.01 28.97
CA THR A 179 5.51 21.08 29.94
C THR A 179 4.20 21.84 30.00
N SER A 180 3.73 22.18 31.21
CA SER A 180 2.64 23.16 31.36
C SER A 180 3.15 24.48 30.77
N ILE A 181 2.67 24.83 29.60
CA ILE A 181 2.91 26.15 29.03
C ILE A 181 1.85 27.03 29.67
N ASP A 182 2.24 27.81 30.69
CA ASP A 182 1.43 28.94 31.12
C ASP A 182 1.26 29.86 29.92
N ASP A 183 0.02 30.25 29.61
CA ASP A 183 -0.32 31.00 28.38
C ASP A 183 0.51 32.30 28.21
N ASP A 184 1.08 32.82 29.30
CA ASP A 184 1.95 33.99 29.32
C ASP A 184 3.41 33.71 28.85
N ASN A 185 3.80 32.45 28.66
CA ASN A 185 5.20 32.07 28.38
C ASN A 185 5.45 31.54 26.96
N ILE A 186 4.42 31.44 26.12
CA ILE A 186 4.55 30.91 24.74
C ILE A 186 5.57 31.71 23.89
N LEU A 187 5.70 33.01 24.15
CA LEU A 187 6.63 33.90 23.43
C LEU A 187 8.09 33.75 23.87
N ASN A 188 8.36 33.15 25.02
CA ASN A 188 9.73 33.03 25.55
C ASN A 188 10.40 31.67 25.24
N VAL A 189 9.61 30.63 24.84
CA VAL A 189 10.16 29.31 24.47
C VAL A 189 10.62 29.28 23.00
N LEU A 190 10.01 30.09 22.16
CA LEU A 190 10.55 30.39 20.83
C LEU A 190 11.41 31.66 20.98
N GLY A 191 12.64 31.51 21.49
CA GLY A 191 13.64 32.57 21.33
C GLY A 191 13.61 33.04 19.89
N PRO A 192 13.96 34.32 19.62
CA PRO A 192 13.94 34.85 18.27
C PRO A 192 14.72 33.86 17.38
N ILE A 193 14.03 33.29 16.42
CA ILE A 193 14.70 32.54 15.34
C ILE A 193 15.52 33.60 14.64
N GLU A 194 16.78 33.77 15.08
CA GLU A 194 17.70 34.55 14.30
C GLU A 194 17.72 33.91 12.92
N PRO A 195 17.34 34.65 11.87
CA PRO A 195 17.50 34.14 10.52
C PRO A 195 19.00 33.81 10.40
N LYS A 196 19.31 32.51 10.24
CA LYS A 196 20.67 32.12 9.89
C LYS A 196 21.01 32.93 8.65
N ALA A 197 21.92 33.88 8.83
CA ALA A 197 22.42 34.68 7.72
C ALA A 197 22.81 33.68 6.62
N ASP A 198 22.12 33.77 5.49
CA ASP A 198 22.47 33.03 4.31
C ASP A 198 23.95 33.23 4.10
N LYS A 199 24.75 32.17 4.26
CA LYS A 199 26.15 32.22 3.90
C LYS A 199 26.15 32.57 2.43
N GLU A 200 26.49 33.81 2.10
CA GLU A 200 26.79 34.22 0.74
C GLU A 200 27.74 33.16 0.16
N ILE A 201 27.21 32.35 -0.74
CA ILE A 201 28.03 31.45 -1.55
C ILE A 201 28.90 32.38 -2.40
N ASN A 202 30.14 32.53 -1.97
CA ASN A 202 31.11 33.39 -2.61
C ASN A 202 31.19 32.95 -4.08
N SER A 203 30.85 33.85 -5.00
CA SER A 203 30.79 33.64 -6.45
C SER A 203 32.10 33.10 -7.05
N THR A 204 33.16 33.09 -6.28
CA THR A 204 34.49 32.55 -6.62
C THR A 204 34.53 31.01 -6.53
N GLN A 205 33.71 30.35 -5.70
CA GLN A 205 33.67 28.90 -5.63
C GLN A 205 32.80 28.26 -6.73
N ALA A 206 31.78 28.95 -7.23
CA ALA A 206 30.95 28.48 -8.34
C ALA A 206 31.71 28.43 -9.68
N LYS A 207 32.70 29.28 -9.88
CA LYS A 207 33.54 29.26 -11.10
C LYS A 207 34.50 28.07 -11.16
N LYS A 208 34.98 27.59 -10.02
CA LYS A 208 35.98 26.51 -9.97
C LYS A 208 35.39 25.14 -10.31
N ILE A 209 34.09 24.94 -10.10
CA ILE A 209 33.39 23.68 -10.40
C ILE A 209 33.06 23.53 -11.89
N CYS A 210 32.97 24.66 -12.63
CA CYS A 210 32.68 24.63 -14.06
C CYS A 210 33.95 24.45 -14.94
N GLU A 211 35.16 24.66 -14.38
CA GLU A 211 36.42 24.54 -15.14
C GLU A 211 37.12 23.18 -15.01
N GLU A 212 36.71 22.33 -14.06
CA GLU A 212 37.28 20.98 -13.87
C GLU A 212 36.44 19.85 -14.51
N GLY A 213 35.42 20.19 -15.30
CA GLY A 213 34.49 19.24 -15.95
C GLY A 213 34.54 19.24 -17.49
N GLN A 214 35.67 19.60 -18.11
CA GLN A 214 35.87 19.35 -19.56
C GLN A 214 37.01 18.37 -19.82
#